data_bd46c282c3f1494005fc2235a6ed3166
#
_entry.id   bd46c282c3f1494005fc2235a6ed3166
#
_cell.length_a   1.000
_cell.length_b   1.000
_cell.length_c   1.000
_cell.angle_alpha   90.00
_cell.angle_beta   90.00
_cell.angle_gamma   90.00
#
_symmetry.space_group_name_H-M   'P 1'
#
loop_
_entity.id
_entity.type
_entity.pdbx_description
1 polymer ?
#
loop_
_entity_poly.entity_id
_entity_poly.type
_entity_poly.pdbx_seq_one_letter_code
_entity_poly.pdbx_strand_id
1 'polypeptide(L)'
;ATNQIAQTGLSSLPPVIYYSEQLFRELTVDNISDKLIQDIASRELSRNRCINIDSITDVIEATYLDELFQIILDITKDTTSHKYISKLKELFVIYDVYEIRNIISHPNRKFIDTYWYKVASISSDPLIDVLGMDEVKRALISAENGDITDPPEEWLERVIWNIPNNIPAKFEHAITGLVGRQKEAELLLKSLKNPRVNTLALVAPGGLGKTALALDLINEQMSIPETKTWCDACVFISLKTERLTAEGVKKLDAVETIAEIKDQLALEASCIFDEDIPSFDSFMNKYKNEKILLFIDNLETLLVDSPEDFEEFNYSLPASWRVLVTSRITISNASITSLNPLQDKSAALMARLYSTRRGGKAQDNAIYEKIANSCHCNPLAIRLTVDLFLSGKEIPKSIEVANKEIASFSYNNLIENISETSIKILNN
;
A
#
# COMPACT_ATOMS: atom_id res chain seq x y z
N ALA A 1 23.80 -13.30 6.84
CA ALA A 1 24.18 -14.29 5.82
C ALA A 1 22.98 -15.10 5.36
N THR A 2 22.23 -15.75 6.26
CA THR A 2 21.06 -16.58 5.92
C THR A 2 19.95 -15.80 5.22
N ASN A 3 19.72 -14.56 5.64
CA ASN A 3 18.74 -13.66 5.02
C ASN A 3 19.18 -13.14 3.65
N GLN A 4 20.47 -12.86 3.46
CA GLN A 4 21.03 -12.58 2.15
C GLN A 4 20.86 -13.75 1.19
N ILE A 5 21.11 -14.98 1.66
CA ILE A 5 20.94 -16.19 0.84
C ILE A 5 19.46 -16.37 0.46
N ALA A 6 18.51 -16.13 1.37
CA ALA A 6 17.08 -16.22 1.08
C ALA A 6 16.58 -15.09 0.16
N GLN A 7 17.06 -13.87 0.34
CA GLN A 7 16.71 -12.73 -0.52
C GLN A 7 17.46 -12.73 -1.85
N THR A 8 18.75 -13.12 -1.84
CA THR A 8 19.55 -13.18 -3.06
C THR A 8 19.13 -14.35 -3.93
N GLY A 9 18.65 -15.44 -3.34
CA GLY A 9 18.01 -16.53 -4.08
C GLY A 9 16.73 -16.11 -4.81
N LEU A 10 16.10 -15.01 -4.37
CA LEU A 10 14.90 -14.43 -4.99
C LEU A 10 15.21 -13.30 -5.99
N SER A 11 16.26 -12.50 -5.72
CA SER A 11 16.60 -11.31 -6.53
C SER A 11 17.72 -11.58 -7.55
N SER A 12 18.48 -12.64 -7.39
CA SER A 12 19.56 -13.01 -8.29
C SER A 12 19.41 -14.44 -8.81
N LEU A 13 18.53 -14.60 -9.78
CA LEU A 13 18.60 -15.62 -10.80
C LEU A 13 19.34 -15.01 -12.01
N PRO A 14 20.70 -14.90 -12.01
CA PRO A 14 21.41 -14.03 -12.95
C PRO A 14 21.36 -14.45 -14.43
N PRO A 15 21.27 -15.74 -14.82
CA PRO A 15 21.04 -16.03 -16.23
C PRO A 15 19.59 -15.79 -16.61
N VAL A 16 18.68 -15.83 -15.66
CA VAL A 16 17.29 -15.41 -15.82
C VAL A 16 17.22 -13.88 -15.85
N ILE A 17 18.08 -13.15 -15.14
CA ILE A 17 18.07 -11.67 -15.13
C ILE A 17 18.66 -11.08 -16.41
N TYR A 18 19.72 -11.63 -17.00
CA TYR A 18 20.26 -11.13 -18.27
C TYR A 18 19.38 -11.50 -19.48
N TYR A 19 18.79 -12.68 -19.45
CA TYR A 19 17.66 -13.02 -20.34
C TYR A 19 16.34 -12.40 -19.86
N SER A 20 16.20 -12.02 -18.60
CA SER A 20 14.98 -11.48 -18.03
C SER A 20 14.76 -10.00 -18.34
N GLU A 21 15.79 -9.18 -18.55
CA GLU A 21 15.49 -7.86 -19.13
C GLU A 21 14.88 -7.97 -20.53
N GLN A 22 15.25 -8.94 -21.32
CA GLN A 22 14.58 -9.25 -22.59
C GLN A 22 13.29 -10.06 -22.38
N LEU A 23 13.31 -11.11 -21.56
CA LEU A 23 12.14 -11.91 -21.21
C LEU A 23 11.10 -11.11 -20.40
N PHE A 24 11.51 -10.24 -19.46
CA PHE A 24 10.59 -9.34 -18.77
C PHE A 24 10.02 -8.24 -19.68
N ARG A 25 10.70 -7.85 -20.72
CA ARG A 25 10.12 -6.97 -21.76
C ARG A 25 9.10 -7.68 -22.67
N GLU A 26 9.24 -9.01 -22.79
CA GLU A 26 8.37 -9.87 -23.58
C GLU A 26 7.34 -10.62 -22.71
N LEU A 27 7.49 -10.61 -21.38
CA LEU A 27 6.58 -11.25 -20.46
C LEU A 27 5.30 -10.45 -20.37
N THR A 28 4.23 -11.02 -20.87
CA THR A 28 2.88 -10.50 -20.73
C THR A 28 2.08 -11.41 -19.80
N VAL A 29 0.97 -10.91 -19.30
CA VAL A 29 0.03 -11.72 -18.49
C VAL A 29 -0.41 -12.97 -19.24
N ASP A 30 -0.49 -12.91 -20.57
CA ASP A 30 -0.85 -14.02 -21.45
C ASP A 30 0.11 -15.22 -21.36
N ASN A 31 1.33 -15.01 -20.85
CA ASN A 31 2.32 -16.10 -20.63
C ASN A 31 2.10 -16.83 -19.32
N ILE A 32 1.23 -16.34 -18.45
CA ILE A 32 0.89 -16.95 -17.16
C ILE A 32 -0.43 -17.71 -17.31
N SER A 33 -0.54 -18.90 -16.74
CA SER A 33 -1.78 -19.67 -16.85
C SER A 33 -2.95 -18.94 -16.19
N ASP A 34 -4.09 -18.85 -16.87
CA ASP A 34 -5.33 -18.22 -16.38
C ASP A 34 -5.73 -18.72 -14.99
N LYS A 35 -5.53 -20.01 -14.71
CA LYS A 35 -5.81 -20.61 -13.41
C LYS A 35 -4.97 -19.97 -12.31
N LEU A 36 -3.67 -19.80 -12.54
CA LEU A 36 -2.77 -19.21 -11.55
C LEU A 36 -3.13 -17.74 -11.30
N ILE A 37 -3.47 -16.99 -12.36
CA ILE A 37 -3.93 -15.59 -12.24
C ILE A 37 -5.22 -15.52 -11.40
N GLN A 38 -6.18 -16.42 -11.63
CA GLN A 38 -7.43 -16.47 -10.88
C GLN A 38 -7.20 -16.85 -9.41
N ASP A 39 -6.30 -17.81 -9.14
CA ASP A 39 -5.95 -18.22 -7.78
C ASP A 39 -5.31 -17.07 -7.01
N ILE A 40 -4.37 -16.33 -7.63
CA ILE A 40 -3.72 -15.15 -7.05
C ILE A 40 -4.77 -14.04 -6.81
N ALA A 41 -5.59 -13.72 -7.81
CA ALA A 41 -6.60 -12.68 -7.70
C ALA A 41 -7.63 -12.99 -6.60
N SER A 42 -8.09 -14.23 -6.51
CA SER A 42 -9.04 -14.70 -5.47
C SER A 42 -8.44 -14.62 -4.07
N ARG A 43 -7.16 -14.97 -3.93
CA ARG A 43 -6.43 -14.87 -2.66
C ARG A 43 -6.27 -13.41 -2.24
N GLU A 44 -5.84 -12.52 -3.14
CA GLU A 44 -5.68 -11.12 -2.81
C GLU A 44 -7.02 -10.42 -2.54
N LEU A 45 -8.08 -10.83 -3.25
CA LEU A 45 -9.43 -10.35 -2.97
C LEU A 45 -9.92 -10.79 -1.57
N SER A 46 -9.62 -12.02 -1.14
CA SER A 46 -9.95 -12.49 0.22
C SER A 46 -9.21 -11.70 1.32
N ARG A 47 -8.13 -11.02 0.95
CA ARG A 47 -7.35 -10.11 1.81
C ARG A 47 -7.72 -8.64 1.63
N ASN A 48 -8.88 -8.35 1.01
CA ASN A 48 -9.31 -7.01 0.63
C ASN A 48 -8.30 -6.23 -0.23
N ARG A 49 -7.46 -6.94 -1.00
CA ARG A 49 -6.49 -6.37 -1.93
C ARG A 49 -6.96 -6.59 -3.36
N CYS A 50 -7.15 -5.50 -4.10
CA CYS A 50 -7.41 -5.59 -5.54
C CYS A 50 -6.09 -5.43 -6.29
N ILE A 51 -5.68 -6.47 -7.02
CA ILE A 51 -4.55 -6.40 -7.96
C ILE A 51 -5.07 -6.15 -9.38
N ASN A 52 -4.28 -5.47 -10.19
CA ASN A 52 -4.56 -5.35 -11.61
C ASN A 52 -4.05 -6.62 -12.32
N ILE A 53 -4.97 -7.52 -12.66
CA ILE A 53 -4.64 -8.79 -13.33
C ILE A 53 -4.08 -8.62 -14.76
N ASP A 54 -4.27 -7.45 -15.37
CA ASP A 54 -3.69 -7.13 -16.70
C ASP A 54 -2.26 -6.57 -16.57
N SER A 55 -1.79 -6.33 -15.35
CA SER A 55 -0.44 -5.86 -15.06
C SER A 55 0.45 -7.02 -14.61
N ILE A 56 1.41 -7.40 -15.46
CA ILE A 56 2.38 -8.45 -15.13
C ILE A 56 3.13 -8.16 -13.82
N THR A 57 3.47 -6.90 -13.58
CA THR A 57 4.16 -6.48 -12.34
C THR A 57 3.29 -6.73 -11.11
N ASP A 58 2.00 -6.36 -11.16
CA ASP A 58 1.08 -6.56 -10.04
C ASP A 58 0.86 -8.04 -9.75
N VAL A 59 0.75 -8.87 -10.80
CA VAL A 59 0.61 -10.32 -10.67
C VAL A 59 1.87 -10.92 -10.03
N ILE A 60 3.07 -10.58 -10.52
CA ILE A 60 4.33 -11.10 -9.99
C ILE A 60 4.55 -10.66 -8.53
N GLU A 61 4.25 -9.42 -8.18
CA GLU A 61 4.39 -8.93 -6.80
C GLU A 61 3.41 -9.60 -5.83
N ALA A 62 2.29 -10.09 -6.32
CA ALA A 62 1.31 -10.84 -5.53
C ALA A 62 1.59 -12.35 -5.45
N THR A 63 2.60 -12.87 -6.18
CA THR A 63 2.91 -14.32 -6.17
C THR A 63 3.63 -14.74 -4.89
N TYR A 64 3.37 -15.97 -4.47
CA TYR A 64 4.25 -16.68 -3.55
C TYR A 64 5.47 -17.25 -4.27
N LEU A 65 6.50 -17.60 -3.51
CA LEU A 65 7.74 -18.15 -4.06
C LEU A 65 7.52 -19.40 -4.91
N ASP A 66 6.60 -20.29 -4.53
CA ASP A 66 6.28 -21.50 -5.30
C ASP A 66 5.55 -21.17 -6.61
N GLU A 67 4.65 -20.21 -6.58
CA GLU A 67 3.95 -19.70 -7.76
C GLU A 67 4.92 -19.01 -8.72
N LEU A 68 5.88 -18.25 -8.18
CA LEU A 68 6.94 -17.63 -8.96
C LEU A 68 7.80 -18.70 -9.67
N PHE A 69 8.16 -19.79 -8.98
CA PHE A 69 8.84 -20.92 -9.62
C PHE A 69 8.00 -21.54 -10.74
N GLN A 70 6.68 -21.63 -10.55
CA GLN A 70 5.80 -22.18 -11.60
C GLN A 70 5.81 -21.29 -12.84
N ILE A 71 5.71 -19.97 -12.67
CA ILE A 71 5.79 -19.00 -13.78
C ILE A 71 7.13 -19.13 -14.51
N ILE A 72 8.25 -19.17 -13.79
CA ILE A 72 9.58 -19.30 -14.38
C ILE A 72 9.73 -20.63 -15.12
N LEU A 73 9.21 -21.71 -14.59
CA LEU A 73 9.24 -23.04 -15.25
C LEU A 73 8.40 -23.04 -16.52
N ASP A 74 7.22 -22.44 -16.52
CA ASP A 74 6.36 -22.36 -17.70
C ASP A 74 7.05 -21.56 -18.81
N ILE A 75 7.65 -20.42 -18.49
CA ILE A 75 8.36 -19.57 -19.46
C ILE A 75 9.63 -20.26 -20.02
N THR A 76 10.36 -20.98 -19.17
CA THR A 76 11.63 -21.62 -19.57
C THR A 76 11.47 -23.01 -20.15
N LYS A 77 10.23 -23.48 -20.37
CA LYS A 77 9.90 -24.87 -20.75
C LYS A 77 10.69 -25.39 -21.94
N ASP A 78 10.93 -24.55 -22.94
CA ASP A 78 11.66 -24.90 -24.17
C ASP A 78 13.13 -24.49 -24.14
N THR A 79 13.66 -24.10 -22.98
CA THR A 79 15.05 -23.66 -22.83
C THR A 79 15.91 -24.69 -22.09
N THR A 80 17.22 -24.59 -22.28
CA THR A 80 18.20 -25.43 -21.53
C THR A 80 18.20 -25.16 -20.04
N SER A 81 17.74 -23.97 -19.64
CA SER A 81 17.66 -23.55 -18.23
C SER A 81 16.54 -24.24 -17.45
N HIS A 82 15.51 -24.74 -18.13
CA HIS A 82 14.34 -25.37 -17.49
C HIS A 82 14.72 -26.49 -16.51
N LYS A 83 15.61 -27.40 -16.93
CA LYS A 83 16.05 -28.52 -16.08
C LYS A 83 16.79 -28.07 -14.81
N TYR A 84 17.55 -26.97 -14.90
CA TYR A 84 18.30 -26.44 -13.77
C TYR A 84 17.37 -25.73 -12.77
N ILE A 85 16.40 -24.99 -13.29
CA ILE A 85 15.38 -24.31 -12.46
C ILE A 85 14.46 -25.33 -11.78
N SER A 86 14.06 -26.38 -12.52
CA SER A 86 13.31 -27.49 -11.94
C SER A 86 14.07 -28.16 -10.81
N LYS A 87 15.39 -28.37 -11.00
CA LYS A 87 16.25 -28.95 -9.97
C LYS A 87 16.39 -28.03 -8.75
N LEU A 88 16.53 -26.70 -8.97
CA LEU A 88 16.56 -25.73 -7.89
C LEU A 88 15.26 -25.77 -7.07
N LYS A 89 14.10 -25.85 -7.71
CA LYS A 89 12.81 -26.00 -7.04
C LYS A 89 12.76 -27.26 -6.17
N GLU A 90 13.27 -28.38 -6.68
CA GLU A 90 13.38 -29.62 -5.89
C GLU A 90 14.28 -29.44 -4.65
N LEU A 91 15.42 -28.77 -4.80
CA LEU A 91 16.33 -28.50 -3.67
C LEU A 91 15.66 -27.59 -2.62
N PHE A 92 14.84 -26.63 -3.04
CA PHE A 92 14.09 -25.78 -2.12
C PHE A 92 13.11 -26.57 -1.25
N VAL A 93 12.50 -27.61 -1.81
CA VAL A 93 11.65 -28.54 -1.05
C VAL A 93 12.48 -29.45 -0.14
N ILE A 94 13.57 -30.05 -0.64
CA ILE A 94 14.43 -30.99 0.11
C ILE A 94 15.05 -30.31 1.33
N TYR A 95 15.49 -29.06 1.18
CA TYR A 95 16.15 -28.30 2.24
C TYR A 95 15.19 -27.40 3.04
N ASP A 96 13.88 -27.53 2.88
CA ASP A 96 12.84 -26.75 3.57
C ASP A 96 13.03 -25.23 3.45
N VAL A 97 13.51 -24.76 2.30
CA VAL A 97 13.84 -23.32 2.09
C VAL A 97 12.59 -22.43 2.26
N TYR A 98 11.41 -22.93 1.87
CA TYR A 98 10.13 -22.22 2.07
C TYR A 98 9.82 -22.00 3.57
N GLU A 99 10.02 -23.03 4.39
CA GLU A 99 9.83 -22.95 5.84
C GLU A 99 10.86 -22.00 6.46
N ILE A 100 12.15 -22.15 6.08
CA ILE A 100 13.24 -21.31 6.59
C ILE A 100 12.98 -19.84 6.25
N ARG A 101 12.54 -19.55 5.02
CA ARG A 101 12.18 -18.19 4.60
C ARG A 101 11.04 -17.62 5.47
N ASN A 102 10.02 -18.42 5.76
CA ASN A 102 8.92 -18.00 6.62
C ASN A 102 9.38 -17.73 8.07
N ILE A 103 10.28 -18.56 8.61
CA ILE A 103 10.84 -18.37 9.95
C ILE A 103 11.65 -17.07 10.01
N ILE A 104 12.46 -16.78 8.97
CA ILE A 104 13.27 -15.56 8.89
C ILE A 104 12.36 -14.31 8.78
N SER A 105 11.24 -14.42 8.09
CA SER A 105 10.28 -13.33 7.92
C SER A 105 9.45 -13.04 9.19
N HIS A 106 9.45 -13.96 10.16
CA HIS A 106 8.71 -13.82 11.43
C HIS A 106 9.68 -13.75 12.62
N PRO A 107 9.99 -12.55 13.14
CA PRO A 107 11.01 -12.35 14.19
C PRO A 107 10.78 -13.17 15.46
N ASN A 108 9.54 -13.57 15.72
CA ASN A 108 9.15 -14.33 16.92
C ASN A 108 9.46 -15.85 16.81
N ARG A 109 9.84 -16.33 15.63
CA ARG A 109 10.18 -17.74 15.43
C ARG A 109 11.66 -17.98 15.69
N LYS A 110 11.96 -19.05 16.44
CA LYS A 110 13.35 -19.37 16.76
C LYS A 110 14.05 -19.96 15.55
N PHE A 111 15.12 -19.32 15.12
CA PHE A 111 16.05 -19.89 14.13
C PHE A 111 16.95 -20.91 14.81
N ILE A 112 16.98 -22.16 14.36
CA ILE A 112 17.80 -23.24 14.92
C ILE A 112 18.96 -23.60 13.98
N ASP A 113 20.02 -24.21 14.55
CA ASP A 113 21.23 -24.55 13.81
C ASP A 113 20.97 -25.46 12.60
N THR A 114 19.96 -26.32 12.68
CA THR A 114 19.57 -27.20 11.56
C THR A 114 19.20 -26.39 10.31
N TYR A 115 18.56 -25.23 10.45
CA TYR A 115 18.21 -24.39 9.32
C TYR A 115 19.46 -23.76 8.68
N TRP A 116 20.45 -23.42 9.48
CA TRP A 116 21.76 -22.98 8.98
C TRP A 116 22.39 -24.03 8.08
N TYR A 117 22.49 -25.29 8.56
CA TYR A 117 23.10 -26.37 7.77
C TYR A 117 22.36 -26.66 6.47
N LYS A 118 21.03 -26.59 6.47
CA LYS A 118 20.21 -26.73 5.25
C LYS A 118 20.51 -25.64 4.23
N VAL A 119 20.57 -24.38 4.68
CA VAL A 119 20.88 -23.25 3.80
C VAL A 119 22.32 -23.31 3.30
N ALA A 120 23.28 -23.66 4.15
CA ALA A 120 24.67 -23.85 3.75
C ALA A 120 24.80 -24.97 2.71
N SER A 121 24.09 -26.08 2.88
CA SER A 121 24.11 -27.21 1.94
C SER A 121 23.59 -26.82 0.55
N ILE A 122 22.46 -26.14 0.46
CA ILE A 122 21.93 -25.68 -0.84
C ILE A 122 22.84 -24.62 -1.46
N SER A 123 23.44 -23.74 -0.66
CA SER A 123 24.33 -22.67 -1.14
C SER A 123 25.67 -23.19 -1.67
N SER A 124 26.08 -24.39 -1.23
CA SER A 124 27.30 -25.08 -1.73
C SER A 124 27.01 -26.07 -2.87
N ASP A 125 25.74 -26.24 -3.28
CA ASP A 125 25.41 -27.15 -4.39
C ASP A 125 26.01 -26.63 -5.71
N PRO A 126 26.62 -27.50 -6.55
CA PRO A 126 27.17 -27.12 -7.86
C PRO A 126 26.15 -26.44 -8.78
N LEU A 127 24.86 -26.62 -8.55
CA LEU A 127 23.78 -25.94 -9.29
C LEU A 127 23.84 -24.43 -9.14
N ILE A 128 24.29 -23.94 -7.98
CA ILE A 128 24.44 -22.51 -7.70
C ILE A 128 25.46 -21.88 -8.67
N ASP A 129 26.57 -22.59 -8.96
CA ASP A 129 27.55 -22.15 -9.95
C ASP A 129 27.00 -22.19 -11.38
N VAL A 130 26.26 -23.27 -11.73
CA VAL A 130 25.64 -23.41 -13.06
C VAL A 130 24.59 -22.31 -13.31
N LEU A 131 23.87 -21.89 -12.27
CA LEU A 131 22.88 -20.81 -12.35
C LEU A 131 23.52 -19.41 -12.22
N GLY A 132 24.85 -19.32 -11.98
CA GLY A 132 25.55 -18.05 -11.83
C GLY A 132 25.11 -17.25 -10.60
N MET A 133 24.70 -17.93 -9.53
CA MET A 133 24.22 -17.30 -8.27
C MET A 133 25.42 -16.94 -7.36
N ASP A 134 26.34 -16.13 -7.89
CA ASP A 134 27.64 -15.81 -7.24
C ASP A 134 27.48 -15.12 -5.88
N GLU A 135 26.39 -14.37 -5.68
CA GLU A 135 26.13 -13.69 -4.40
C GLU A 135 25.75 -14.67 -3.29
N VAL A 136 25.01 -15.73 -3.61
CA VAL A 136 24.70 -16.80 -2.66
C VAL A 136 25.98 -17.45 -2.18
N LYS A 137 26.91 -17.73 -3.11
CA LYS A 137 28.20 -18.34 -2.80
C LYS A 137 29.10 -17.41 -1.98
N ARG A 138 29.16 -16.12 -2.34
CA ARG A 138 29.89 -15.11 -1.55
C ARG A 138 29.33 -14.99 -0.14
N ALA A 139 28.01 -14.98 0.03
CA ALA A 139 27.39 -14.94 1.35
C ALA A 139 27.73 -16.19 2.20
N LEU A 140 27.76 -17.37 1.59
CA LEU A 140 28.21 -18.59 2.28
C LEU A 140 29.67 -18.48 2.73
N ILE A 141 30.57 -18.10 1.84
CA ILE A 141 32.03 -17.95 2.14
C ILE A 141 32.22 -16.93 3.27
N SER A 142 31.56 -15.78 3.20
CA SER A 142 31.64 -14.77 4.27
C SER A 142 31.17 -15.34 5.62
N ALA A 143 30.09 -16.10 5.61
CA ALA A 143 29.57 -16.72 6.82
C ALA A 143 30.53 -17.80 7.40
N GLU A 144 31.15 -18.62 6.52
CA GLU A 144 32.14 -19.62 6.93
C GLU A 144 33.41 -18.97 7.50
N ASN A 145 33.81 -17.82 6.99
CA ASN A 145 34.95 -17.04 7.49
C ASN A 145 34.66 -16.30 8.79
N GLY A 146 33.39 -16.29 9.23
CA GLY A 146 32.96 -15.50 10.39
C GLY A 146 32.87 -14.00 10.08
N ASP A 147 32.91 -13.62 8.81
CA ASP A 147 32.69 -12.23 8.37
C ASP A 147 31.20 -11.90 8.53
N ILE A 148 30.85 -11.45 9.73
CA ILE A 148 29.50 -10.96 10.00
C ILE A 148 29.43 -9.55 9.42
N THR A 149 28.91 -9.45 8.20
CA THR A 149 28.51 -8.17 7.64
C THR A 149 27.15 -7.78 8.22
N ASP A 150 27.00 -6.52 8.62
CA ASP A 150 25.70 -6.00 8.96
C ASP A 150 24.75 -6.24 7.77
N PRO A 151 23.50 -6.64 8.02
CA PRO A 151 22.51 -6.76 6.96
C PRO A 151 22.43 -5.43 6.20
N PRO A 152 22.12 -5.45 4.87
CA PRO A 152 21.88 -4.21 4.15
C PRO A 152 20.90 -3.31 4.89
N GLU A 153 21.17 -2.00 4.92
CA GLU A 153 20.37 -1.03 5.65
C GLU A 153 18.90 -1.09 5.23
N GLU A 154 18.63 -1.22 3.94
CA GLU A 154 17.29 -1.45 3.39
C GLU A 154 16.59 -2.72 3.94
N TRP A 155 17.35 -3.77 4.26
CA TRP A 155 16.79 -4.97 4.85
C TRP A 155 16.49 -4.78 6.33
N LEU A 156 17.38 -4.09 7.06
CA LEU A 156 17.14 -3.71 8.45
C LEU A 156 15.88 -2.85 8.57
N GLU A 157 15.71 -1.88 7.68
CA GLU A 157 14.55 -1.01 7.65
C GLU A 157 13.27 -1.80 7.36
N ARG A 158 13.28 -2.70 6.40
CA ARG A 158 12.07 -3.44 5.98
C ARG A 158 11.67 -4.59 6.91
N VAL A 159 12.61 -5.29 7.50
CA VAL A 159 12.35 -6.55 8.25
C VAL A 159 12.44 -6.38 9.75
N ILE A 160 13.43 -5.67 10.26
CA ILE A 160 13.64 -5.52 11.71
C ILE A 160 12.84 -4.35 12.27
N TRP A 161 12.72 -3.26 11.51
CA TRP A 161 12.10 -2.04 11.98
C TRP A 161 10.67 -1.87 11.49
N ASN A 162 10.20 -2.77 10.65
CA ASN A 162 8.83 -2.69 10.15
C ASN A 162 7.83 -2.85 11.30
N ILE A 163 7.03 -1.82 11.49
CA ILE A 163 5.91 -1.85 12.44
C ILE A 163 4.78 -2.66 11.77
N PRO A 164 4.19 -3.65 12.47
CA PRO A 164 3.06 -4.42 11.97
C PRO A 164 1.95 -3.50 11.47
N ASN A 165 1.52 -3.69 10.22
CA ASN A 165 0.48 -2.85 9.62
C ASN A 165 -0.15 -3.54 8.40
N ASN A 166 -1.34 -3.07 8.00
CA ASN A 166 -2.04 -3.47 6.77
C ASN A 166 -2.18 -2.30 5.78
N ILE A 167 -1.28 -1.32 5.84
CA ILE A 167 -1.27 -0.21 4.88
C ILE A 167 -1.07 -0.78 3.47
N PRO A 168 -1.89 -0.41 2.48
CA PRO A 168 -1.73 -0.87 1.10
C PRO A 168 -0.33 -0.58 0.57
N ALA A 169 0.32 -1.56 -0.05
CA ALA A 169 1.65 -1.39 -0.63
C ALA A 169 1.67 -0.43 -1.83
N LYS A 170 0.53 -0.26 -2.51
CA LYS A 170 0.37 0.61 -3.67
C LYS A 170 -0.77 1.60 -3.46
N PHE A 171 -0.54 2.84 -3.82
CA PHE A 171 -1.51 3.93 -3.72
C PHE A 171 -1.80 4.52 -5.10
N GLU A 172 -3.01 5.05 -5.28
CA GLU A 172 -3.38 5.74 -6.52
C GLU A 172 -2.46 6.92 -6.85
N HIS A 173 -1.90 7.56 -5.84
CA HIS A 173 -0.98 8.69 -6.00
C HIS A 173 0.49 8.27 -6.19
N ALA A 174 0.83 6.98 -6.07
CA ALA A 174 2.19 6.47 -6.25
C ALA A 174 2.79 6.83 -7.62
N ILE A 175 1.94 7.03 -8.64
CA ILE A 175 2.36 7.47 -9.96
C ILE A 175 3.13 8.80 -9.91
N THR A 176 2.74 9.77 -9.08
CA THR A 176 3.40 11.07 -8.98
C THR A 176 4.21 11.26 -7.70
N GLY A 177 3.95 10.41 -6.71
CA GLY A 177 4.29 10.72 -5.32
C GLY A 177 3.47 11.89 -4.78
N LEU A 178 3.74 12.25 -3.54
CA LEU A 178 3.06 13.35 -2.86
C LEU A 178 3.71 14.70 -3.25
N VAL A 179 3.00 15.53 -3.97
CA VAL A 179 3.50 16.81 -4.45
C VAL A 179 2.95 17.97 -3.61
N GLY A 180 3.84 18.79 -3.06
CA GLY A 180 3.49 20.07 -2.41
C GLY A 180 2.72 19.94 -1.10
N ARG A 181 2.93 18.85 -0.33
CA ARG A 181 2.25 18.53 0.94
C ARG A 181 3.20 18.42 2.15
N GLN A 182 4.43 18.81 2.01
CA GLN A 182 5.47 18.64 3.05
C GLN A 182 5.07 19.30 4.37
N LYS A 183 4.52 20.51 4.33
CA LYS A 183 4.11 21.24 5.54
C LYS A 183 2.98 20.54 6.30
N GLU A 184 1.98 20.07 5.56
CA GLU A 184 0.84 19.35 6.14
C GLU A 184 1.27 17.99 6.68
N ALA A 185 2.19 17.29 6.00
CA ALA A 185 2.79 16.04 6.47
C ALA A 185 3.57 16.25 7.78
N GLU A 186 4.41 17.28 7.87
CA GLU A 186 5.16 17.64 9.09
C GLU A 186 4.23 17.97 10.26
N LEU A 187 3.16 18.73 10.02
CA LEU A 187 2.18 19.08 11.06
C LEU A 187 1.43 17.83 11.55
N LEU A 188 1.02 16.96 10.64
CA LEU A 188 0.33 15.71 10.98
C LEU A 188 1.27 14.78 11.77
N LEU A 189 2.51 14.61 11.33
CA LEU A 189 3.52 13.80 12.04
C LEU A 189 3.81 14.35 13.43
N LYS A 190 3.95 15.66 13.58
CA LYS A 190 4.13 16.32 14.87
C LYS A 190 2.96 16.03 15.83
N SER A 191 1.73 16.03 15.31
CA SER A 191 0.54 15.70 16.09
C SER A 191 0.48 14.22 16.45
N LEU A 192 0.86 13.32 15.53
CA LEU A 192 0.97 11.88 15.77
C LEU A 192 2.00 11.55 16.87
N LYS A 193 3.11 12.27 16.92
CA LYS A 193 4.15 12.10 17.96
C LYS A 193 3.76 12.71 19.32
N ASN A 194 2.73 13.55 19.38
CA ASN A 194 2.33 14.20 20.63
C ASN A 194 1.51 13.24 21.53
N PRO A 195 2.01 12.85 22.71
CA PRO A 195 1.31 11.91 23.60
C PRO A 195 0.01 12.45 24.20
N ARG A 196 -0.26 13.76 24.08
CA ARG A 196 -1.49 14.39 24.58
C ARG A 196 -2.62 14.40 23.55
N VAL A 197 -2.36 13.91 22.34
CA VAL A 197 -3.33 13.89 21.24
C VAL A 197 -3.68 12.45 20.94
N ASN A 198 -4.92 12.06 21.26
CA ASN A 198 -5.40 10.70 21.01
C ASN A 198 -6.12 10.60 19.67
N THR A 199 -6.82 11.67 19.25
CA THR A 199 -7.59 11.69 18.00
C THR A 199 -7.08 12.80 17.09
N LEU A 200 -6.75 12.43 15.86
CA LEU A 200 -6.30 13.31 14.81
C LEU A 200 -7.27 13.22 13.64
N ALA A 201 -7.65 14.36 13.10
CA ALA A 201 -8.52 14.45 11.93
C ALA A 201 -7.84 15.22 10.80
N LEU A 202 -7.73 14.58 9.65
CA LEU A 202 -7.32 15.21 8.40
C LEU A 202 -8.57 15.61 7.63
N VAL A 203 -8.86 16.89 7.62
CA VAL A 203 -10.14 17.42 7.11
C VAL A 203 -9.93 18.22 5.83
N ALA A 204 -10.71 17.93 4.80
CA ALA A 204 -10.73 18.70 3.56
C ALA A 204 -11.92 18.31 2.67
N PRO A 205 -12.33 19.16 1.74
CA PRO A 205 -13.22 18.79 0.64
C PRO A 205 -12.73 17.58 -0.17
N GLY A 206 -13.64 17.00 -0.97
CA GLY A 206 -13.30 15.88 -1.84
C GLY A 206 -12.19 16.19 -2.85
N GLY A 207 -11.35 15.19 -3.13
CA GLY A 207 -10.32 15.30 -4.17
C GLY A 207 -9.04 16.04 -3.77
N LEU A 208 -8.93 16.60 -2.55
CA LEU A 208 -7.74 17.34 -2.11
C LEU A 208 -6.57 16.47 -1.61
N GLY A 209 -6.75 15.14 -1.58
CA GLY A 209 -5.67 14.21 -1.30
C GLY A 209 -5.48 13.85 0.17
N LYS A 210 -6.54 13.90 1.01
CA LYS A 210 -6.49 13.47 2.43
C LYS A 210 -5.93 12.07 2.61
N THR A 211 -6.61 11.09 2.02
CA THR A 211 -6.21 9.68 2.06
C THR A 211 -4.78 9.50 1.54
N ALA A 212 -4.44 10.18 0.44
CA ALA A 212 -3.11 10.11 -0.16
C ALA A 212 -2.02 10.59 0.80
N LEU A 213 -2.23 11.76 1.45
CA LEU A 213 -1.29 12.30 2.42
C LEU A 213 -1.12 11.39 3.64
N ALA A 214 -2.24 10.90 4.20
CA ALA A 214 -2.20 10.05 5.39
C ALA A 214 -1.51 8.71 5.10
N LEU A 215 -1.89 8.03 4.00
CA LEU A 215 -1.28 6.75 3.61
C LEU A 215 0.21 6.88 3.32
N ASP A 216 0.62 7.90 2.56
CA ASP A 216 2.03 8.13 2.23
C ASP A 216 2.87 8.37 3.49
N LEU A 217 2.39 9.28 4.36
CA LEU A 217 3.06 9.57 5.62
C LEU A 217 3.16 8.34 6.53
N ILE A 218 2.05 7.62 6.75
CA ILE A 218 2.07 6.45 7.64
C ILE A 218 2.93 5.34 7.05
N ASN A 219 2.84 5.07 5.75
CA ASN A 219 3.68 4.07 5.09
C ASN A 219 5.17 4.38 5.25
N GLU A 220 5.58 5.63 5.09
CA GLU A 220 6.96 6.07 5.35
C GLU A 220 7.36 5.84 6.81
N GLN A 221 6.47 6.16 7.76
CA GLN A 221 6.77 6.01 9.19
C GLN A 221 6.86 4.54 9.64
N MET A 222 6.16 3.60 8.99
CA MET A 222 6.16 2.19 9.42
C MET A 222 7.52 1.50 9.31
N SER A 223 8.45 2.03 8.55
CA SER A 223 9.82 1.52 8.40
C SER A 223 10.87 2.33 9.18
N ILE A 224 10.45 3.34 9.95
CA ILE A 224 11.38 4.19 10.72
C ILE A 224 11.47 3.69 12.18
N PRO A 225 12.69 3.37 12.69
CA PRO A 225 12.88 2.86 14.06
C PRO A 225 12.28 3.75 15.15
N GLU A 226 12.40 5.06 15.01
CA GLU A 226 11.91 6.04 15.97
C GLU A 226 10.39 6.00 16.13
N THR A 227 9.67 5.48 15.14
CA THR A 227 8.21 5.35 15.17
C THR A 227 7.75 4.42 16.29
N LYS A 228 8.55 3.43 16.69
CA LYS A 228 8.27 2.57 17.88
C LYS A 228 8.14 3.34 19.19
N THR A 229 8.64 4.55 19.25
CA THR A 229 8.45 5.41 20.43
C THR A 229 6.99 5.85 20.60
N TRP A 230 6.19 5.83 19.54
CA TRP A 230 4.81 6.31 19.56
C TRP A 230 3.80 5.38 18.88
N CYS A 231 4.24 4.35 18.15
CA CYS A 231 3.39 3.39 17.43
C CYS A 231 4.03 2.01 17.42
N ASP A 232 3.32 1.00 17.93
CA ASP A 232 3.76 -0.40 17.94
C ASP A 232 3.07 -1.20 16.82
N ALA A 233 1.87 -0.79 16.38
CA ALA A 233 1.18 -1.33 15.21
C ALA A 233 0.19 -0.32 14.63
N CYS A 234 -0.10 -0.43 13.33
CA CYS A 234 -1.09 0.38 12.64
C CYS A 234 -2.16 -0.49 11.99
N VAL A 235 -3.42 -0.28 12.37
CA VAL A 235 -4.58 -0.96 11.80
C VAL A 235 -5.33 0.03 10.93
N PHE A 236 -5.34 -0.20 9.62
CA PHE A 236 -5.99 0.64 8.62
C PHE A 236 -7.30 0.01 8.15
N ILE A 237 -8.35 0.81 8.07
CA ILE A 237 -9.60 0.49 7.40
C ILE A 237 -10.06 1.69 6.55
N SER A 238 -10.78 1.41 5.47
CA SER A 238 -11.37 2.46 4.62
C SER A 238 -12.88 2.25 4.51
N LEU A 239 -13.63 3.29 4.88
CA LEU A 239 -15.09 3.31 4.83
C LEU A 239 -15.61 3.87 3.51
N LYS A 240 -14.79 3.87 2.47
CA LYS A 240 -15.14 4.39 1.14
C LYS A 240 -16.29 3.61 0.53
N THR A 241 -17.38 4.31 0.23
CA THR A 241 -18.56 3.76 -0.48
C THR A 241 -18.46 3.93 -2.00
N GLU A 242 -17.65 4.88 -2.45
CA GLU A 242 -17.54 5.24 -3.86
C GLU A 242 -16.11 5.62 -4.27
N ARG A 243 -15.78 5.38 -5.54
CA ARG A 243 -14.52 5.78 -6.16
C ARG A 243 -14.79 6.46 -7.49
N LEU A 244 -14.24 7.66 -7.69
CA LEU A 244 -14.33 8.36 -8.97
C LEU A 244 -13.20 7.94 -9.90
N THR A 245 -13.56 7.43 -11.08
CA THR A 245 -12.63 7.03 -12.15
C THR A 245 -12.89 7.83 -13.43
N ALA A 246 -12.05 7.66 -14.43
CA ALA A 246 -12.26 8.30 -15.74
C ALA A 246 -13.55 7.81 -16.47
N GLU A 247 -14.05 6.62 -16.09
CA GLU A 247 -15.28 6.01 -16.61
C GLU A 247 -16.53 6.40 -15.78
N GLY A 248 -16.37 7.11 -14.66
CA GLY A 248 -17.43 7.55 -13.77
C GLY A 248 -17.28 7.07 -12.32
N VAL A 249 -18.38 7.11 -11.55
CA VAL A 249 -18.41 6.71 -10.15
C VAL A 249 -18.63 5.19 -10.02
N LYS A 250 -17.70 4.49 -9.36
CA LYS A 250 -17.82 3.07 -9.02
C LYS A 250 -18.23 2.94 -7.56
N LYS A 251 -19.32 2.19 -7.28
CA LYS A 251 -19.74 1.87 -5.92
C LYS A 251 -18.91 0.76 -5.32
N LEU A 252 -18.65 0.85 -4.02
CA LEU A 252 -17.94 -0.12 -3.20
C LEU A 252 -18.87 -0.60 -2.08
N ASP A 253 -18.56 -1.72 -1.44
CA ASP A 253 -19.30 -2.18 -0.27
C ASP A 253 -19.08 -1.19 0.88
N ALA A 254 -20.18 -0.74 1.48
CA ALA A 254 -20.16 0.28 2.51
C ALA A 254 -20.07 -0.33 3.91
N VAL A 255 -19.25 0.28 4.78
CA VAL A 255 -19.27 0.08 6.22
C VAL A 255 -19.91 1.32 6.82
N GLU A 256 -21.07 1.16 7.47
CA GLU A 256 -21.94 2.30 7.85
C GLU A 256 -22.10 2.44 9.37
N THR A 257 -21.80 1.40 10.15
CA THR A 257 -22.03 1.39 11.59
C THR A 257 -20.75 1.20 12.41
N ILE A 258 -20.76 1.67 13.66
CA ILE A 258 -19.65 1.42 14.62
C ILE A 258 -19.44 -0.08 14.87
N ALA A 259 -20.49 -0.89 14.84
CA ALA A 259 -20.36 -2.34 15.01
C ALA A 259 -19.54 -2.95 13.87
N GLU A 260 -19.86 -2.61 12.63
CA GLU A 260 -19.11 -3.07 11.44
C GLU A 260 -17.66 -2.56 11.44
N ILE A 261 -17.42 -1.32 11.88
CA ILE A 261 -16.06 -0.76 12.05
C ILE A 261 -15.26 -1.61 13.06
N LYS A 262 -15.88 -1.96 14.21
CA LYS A 262 -15.26 -2.79 15.23
C LYS A 262 -14.93 -4.19 14.70
N ASP A 263 -15.86 -4.81 13.97
CA ASP A 263 -15.66 -6.14 13.39
C ASP A 263 -14.53 -6.11 12.35
N GLN A 264 -14.51 -5.10 11.48
CA GLN A 264 -13.45 -4.96 10.49
C GLN A 264 -12.08 -4.68 11.14
N LEU A 265 -12.01 -3.83 12.17
CA LEU A 265 -10.78 -3.59 12.92
C LEU A 265 -10.25 -4.86 13.59
N ALA A 266 -11.12 -5.71 14.15
CA ALA A 266 -10.72 -6.99 14.74
C ALA A 266 -10.21 -7.96 13.68
N LEU A 267 -10.85 -8.03 12.52
CA LEU A 267 -10.42 -8.85 11.39
C LEU A 267 -9.04 -8.42 10.86
N GLU A 268 -8.85 -7.13 10.64
CA GLU A 268 -7.56 -6.61 10.17
C GLU A 268 -6.45 -6.80 11.21
N ALA A 269 -6.77 -6.63 12.51
CA ALA A 269 -5.84 -6.91 13.59
C ALA A 269 -5.44 -8.39 13.60
N SER A 270 -6.38 -9.32 13.39
CA SER A 270 -6.08 -10.75 13.28
C SER A 270 -5.06 -11.03 12.17
N CYS A 271 -5.22 -10.37 11.02
CA CYS A 271 -4.29 -10.52 9.89
C CYS A 271 -2.90 -9.91 10.18
N ILE A 272 -2.86 -8.74 10.85
CA ILE A 272 -1.60 -8.04 11.17
C ILE A 272 -0.77 -8.81 12.19
N PHE A 273 -1.42 -9.36 13.21
CA PHE A 273 -0.75 -10.06 14.31
C PHE A 273 -0.60 -11.57 14.08
N ASP A 274 -1.17 -12.11 12.97
CA ASP A 274 -1.20 -13.55 12.67
C ASP A 274 -1.80 -14.37 13.84
N GLU A 275 -2.90 -13.85 14.42
CA GLU A 275 -3.55 -14.42 15.59
C GLU A 275 -5.07 -14.36 15.45
N ASP A 276 -5.77 -15.30 16.08
CA ASP A 276 -7.24 -15.27 16.17
C ASP A 276 -7.70 -14.22 17.20
N ILE A 277 -8.29 -13.15 16.70
CA ILE A 277 -8.85 -12.05 17.48
C ILE A 277 -10.37 -12.02 17.22
N PRO A 278 -11.17 -12.68 18.06
CA PRO A 278 -12.58 -12.95 17.75
C PRO A 278 -13.47 -11.71 17.84
N SER A 279 -13.03 -10.63 18.46
CA SER A 279 -13.80 -9.39 18.59
C SER A 279 -12.91 -8.19 18.87
N PHE A 280 -13.44 -6.99 18.65
CA PHE A 280 -12.76 -5.73 18.96
C PHE A 280 -12.44 -5.59 20.45
N ASP A 281 -13.33 -6.06 21.32
CA ASP A 281 -13.08 -6.03 22.77
C ASP A 281 -11.93 -6.96 23.16
N SER A 282 -11.80 -8.12 22.51
CA SER A 282 -10.66 -9.01 22.67
C SER A 282 -9.36 -8.34 22.21
N PHE A 283 -9.41 -7.63 21.07
CA PHE A 283 -8.30 -6.84 20.57
C PHE A 283 -7.86 -5.77 21.58
N MET A 284 -8.80 -4.94 22.03
CA MET A 284 -8.52 -3.89 23.03
C MET A 284 -7.93 -4.47 24.33
N ASN A 285 -8.51 -5.53 24.87
CA ASN A 285 -8.05 -6.14 26.11
C ASN A 285 -6.63 -6.70 26.01
N LYS A 286 -6.31 -7.35 24.88
CA LYS A 286 -5.01 -7.97 24.65
C LYS A 286 -3.91 -6.95 24.42
N TYR A 287 -4.17 -5.91 23.66
CA TYR A 287 -3.20 -4.90 23.23
C TYR A 287 -3.34 -3.56 23.95
N LYS A 288 -4.04 -3.49 25.07
CA LYS A 288 -4.32 -2.24 25.82
C LYS A 288 -3.08 -1.45 26.24
N ASN A 289 -1.94 -2.12 26.38
CA ASN A 289 -0.68 -1.49 26.80
C ASN A 289 0.20 -1.09 25.61
N GLU A 290 -0.12 -1.57 24.41
CA GLU A 290 0.58 -1.27 23.18
C GLU A 290 0.10 0.06 22.58
N LYS A 291 0.93 0.71 21.80
CA LYS A 291 0.61 1.98 21.14
C LYS A 291 0.03 1.69 19.75
N ILE A 292 -1.24 1.40 19.69
CA ILE A 292 -1.92 1.08 18.45
C ILE A 292 -2.39 2.38 17.76
N LEU A 293 -2.07 2.51 16.47
CA LEU A 293 -2.65 3.53 15.60
C LEU A 293 -3.81 2.92 14.82
N LEU A 294 -5.03 3.36 15.11
CA LEU A 294 -6.19 3.07 14.27
C LEU A 294 -6.27 4.15 13.18
N PHE A 295 -6.14 3.76 11.92
CA PHE A 295 -6.30 4.68 10.81
C PHE A 295 -7.62 4.37 10.07
N ILE A 296 -8.60 5.27 10.19
CA ILE A 296 -9.94 5.13 9.61
C ILE A 296 -10.09 6.17 8.50
N ASP A 297 -10.14 5.70 7.26
CA ASP A 297 -10.29 6.57 6.09
C ASP A 297 -11.78 6.75 5.74
N ASN A 298 -12.16 8.00 5.45
CA ASN A 298 -13.48 8.39 4.93
C ASN A 298 -14.63 8.23 5.94
N LEU A 299 -14.46 8.79 7.14
CA LEU A 299 -15.42 8.65 8.26
C LEU A 299 -16.70 9.51 8.12
N GLU A 300 -16.87 10.26 7.03
CA GLU A 300 -17.95 11.26 6.92
C GLU A 300 -19.36 10.71 7.10
N THR A 301 -19.67 9.53 6.55
CA THR A 301 -21.02 8.93 6.64
C THR A 301 -21.41 8.72 8.10
N LEU A 302 -20.57 8.07 8.87
CA LEU A 302 -20.80 7.82 10.29
C LEU A 302 -20.95 9.13 11.09
N LEU A 303 -20.12 10.14 10.80
CA LEU A 303 -20.16 11.42 11.51
C LEU A 303 -21.43 12.23 11.25
N VAL A 304 -22.12 11.98 10.13
CA VAL A 304 -23.42 12.61 9.83
C VAL A 304 -24.56 11.87 10.52
N ASP A 305 -24.55 10.55 10.43
CA ASP A 305 -25.68 9.72 10.89
C ASP A 305 -25.64 9.51 12.42
N SER A 306 -24.45 9.29 12.98
CA SER A 306 -24.27 8.95 14.39
C SER A 306 -22.96 9.51 14.96
N PRO A 307 -22.78 10.84 15.06
CA PRO A 307 -21.56 11.44 15.59
C PRO A 307 -21.29 11.04 17.05
N GLU A 308 -22.34 10.83 17.85
CA GLU A 308 -22.26 10.43 19.24
C GLU A 308 -21.67 9.01 19.39
N ASP A 309 -22.01 8.09 18.47
CA ASP A 309 -21.50 6.73 18.47
C ASP A 309 -19.97 6.70 18.23
N PHE A 310 -19.48 7.59 17.36
CA PHE A 310 -18.04 7.73 17.16
C PHE A 310 -17.34 8.33 18.37
N GLU A 311 -17.94 9.31 19.03
CA GLU A 311 -17.39 9.88 20.27
C GLU A 311 -17.31 8.81 21.37
N GLU A 312 -18.38 8.02 21.56
CA GLU A 312 -18.40 6.91 22.53
C GLU A 312 -17.34 5.85 22.19
N PHE A 313 -17.24 5.46 20.93
CA PHE A 313 -16.18 4.56 20.44
C PHE A 313 -14.80 5.10 20.81
N ASN A 314 -14.53 6.36 20.47
CA ASN A 314 -13.23 6.98 20.71
C ASN A 314 -12.87 7.08 22.22
N TYR A 315 -13.87 7.36 23.07
CA TYR A 315 -13.67 7.37 24.53
C TYR A 315 -13.46 5.98 25.12
N SER A 316 -13.97 4.94 24.49
CA SER A 316 -13.80 3.55 24.95
C SER A 316 -12.39 2.98 24.71
N LEU A 317 -11.59 3.63 23.84
CA LEU A 317 -10.27 3.15 23.46
C LEU A 317 -9.24 3.26 24.60
N PRO A 318 -8.26 2.34 24.67
CA PRO A 318 -7.15 2.46 25.60
C PRO A 318 -6.40 3.79 25.43
N ALA A 319 -5.94 4.38 26.54
CA ALA A 319 -5.24 5.67 26.52
C ALA A 319 -3.90 5.64 25.73
N SER A 320 -3.33 4.45 25.52
CA SER A 320 -2.14 4.23 24.70
C SER A 320 -2.42 4.27 23.20
N TRP A 321 -3.69 4.11 22.80
CA TRP A 321 -4.10 4.07 21.42
C TRP A 321 -4.32 5.46 20.83
N ARG A 322 -4.16 5.58 19.52
CA ARG A 322 -4.43 6.80 18.76
C ARG A 322 -5.32 6.50 17.58
N VAL A 323 -6.12 7.49 17.21
CA VAL A 323 -7.00 7.42 16.05
C VAL A 323 -6.62 8.51 15.07
N LEU A 324 -6.29 8.12 13.84
CA LEU A 324 -6.16 9.03 12.71
C LEU A 324 -7.36 8.82 11.80
N VAL A 325 -8.09 9.88 11.52
CA VAL A 325 -9.22 9.82 10.60
C VAL A 325 -9.06 10.79 9.45
N THR A 326 -9.57 10.40 8.29
CA THR A 326 -9.81 11.35 7.20
C THR A 326 -11.31 11.58 7.07
N SER A 327 -11.71 12.83 6.92
CA SER A 327 -13.12 13.21 6.80
C SER A 327 -13.28 14.50 5.99
N ARG A 328 -14.48 14.75 5.48
CA ARG A 328 -14.87 16.05 4.91
C ARG A 328 -15.46 16.96 5.98
N ILE A 329 -15.82 16.40 7.11
CA ILE A 329 -16.49 17.06 8.24
C ILE A 329 -15.51 17.12 9.40
N THR A 330 -15.57 18.20 10.17
CA THR A 330 -14.78 18.37 11.40
C THR A 330 -15.30 17.46 12.50
N ILE A 331 -14.38 16.97 13.33
CA ILE A 331 -14.65 16.08 14.45
C ILE A 331 -14.42 16.86 15.74
N SER A 332 -15.37 16.76 16.65
CA SER A 332 -15.23 17.31 18.01
C SER A 332 -14.06 16.61 18.72
N ASN A 333 -13.38 17.35 19.57
CA ASN A 333 -12.29 16.82 20.42
C ASN A 333 -11.10 16.16 19.66
N ALA A 334 -10.91 16.46 18.37
CA ALA A 334 -9.78 16.00 17.56
C ALA A 334 -8.77 17.13 17.27
N SER A 335 -7.50 16.76 17.15
CA SER A 335 -6.48 17.65 16.56
C SER A 335 -6.68 17.70 15.05
N ILE A 336 -7.10 18.85 14.52
CA ILE A 336 -7.47 19.00 13.11
C ILE A 336 -6.29 19.50 12.28
N THR A 337 -5.98 18.77 11.21
CA THR A 337 -5.13 19.24 10.11
C THR A 337 -5.99 19.45 8.87
N SER A 338 -6.09 20.67 8.39
CA SER A 338 -6.89 21.00 7.20
C SER A 338 -6.04 21.05 5.95
N LEU A 339 -6.55 20.47 4.83
CA LEU A 339 -5.90 20.61 3.53
C LEU A 339 -6.61 21.66 2.68
N ASN A 340 -5.81 22.52 2.09
CA ASN A 340 -6.23 23.46 1.05
C ASN A 340 -5.89 22.91 -0.35
N PRO A 341 -6.41 23.47 -1.44
CA PRO A 341 -5.92 23.19 -2.78
C PRO A 341 -4.39 23.33 -2.86
N LEU A 342 -3.75 22.66 -3.81
CA LEU A 342 -2.31 22.79 -4.01
C LEU A 342 -1.95 24.23 -4.37
N GLN A 343 -0.70 24.60 -4.06
CA GLN A 343 -0.16 25.85 -4.60
C GLN A 343 0.00 25.72 -6.12
N ASP A 344 -0.17 26.82 -6.88
CA ASP A 344 -0.16 26.84 -8.35
C ASP A 344 1.06 26.12 -8.94
N LYS A 345 2.25 26.36 -8.40
CA LYS A 345 3.49 25.69 -8.86
C LYS A 345 3.47 24.18 -8.60
N SER A 346 2.96 23.77 -7.47
CA SER A 346 2.85 22.35 -7.09
C SER A 346 1.78 21.64 -7.94
N ALA A 347 0.67 22.31 -8.19
CA ALA A 347 -0.41 21.81 -9.04
C ALA A 347 0.04 21.62 -10.49
N ALA A 348 0.76 22.60 -11.06
CA ALA A 348 1.33 22.50 -12.40
C ALA A 348 2.40 21.40 -12.49
N LEU A 349 3.27 21.29 -11.46
CA LEU A 349 4.25 20.20 -11.37
C LEU A 349 3.56 18.83 -11.33
N MET A 350 2.51 18.69 -10.53
CA MET A 350 1.72 17.45 -10.46
C MET A 350 1.11 17.11 -11.82
N ALA A 351 0.50 18.06 -12.52
CA ALA A 351 -0.06 17.85 -13.86
C ALA A 351 1.00 17.32 -14.83
N ARG A 352 2.20 17.94 -14.83
CA ARG A 352 3.32 17.53 -15.67
C ARG A 352 3.81 16.13 -15.33
N LEU A 353 4.09 15.85 -14.07
CA LEU A 353 4.58 14.53 -13.61
C LEU A 353 3.58 13.44 -13.95
N TYR A 354 2.30 13.66 -13.68
CA TYR A 354 1.25 12.70 -13.96
C TYR A 354 1.13 12.43 -15.46
N SER A 355 1.08 13.48 -16.30
CA SER A 355 1.05 13.34 -17.75
C SER A 355 2.25 12.55 -18.29
N THR A 356 3.47 12.91 -17.84
CA THR A 356 4.70 12.24 -18.30
C THR A 356 4.71 10.76 -17.92
N ARG A 357 4.37 10.43 -16.68
CA ARG A 357 4.38 9.04 -16.17
C ARG A 357 3.24 8.18 -16.74
N ARG A 358 2.18 8.82 -17.24
CA ARG A 358 1.10 8.15 -18.00
C ARG A 358 1.41 8.04 -19.50
N GLY A 359 2.64 8.31 -19.92
CA GLY A 359 3.07 8.19 -21.33
C GLY A 359 2.68 9.37 -22.21
N GLY A 360 2.23 10.49 -21.62
CA GLY A 360 1.92 11.71 -22.36
C GLY A 360 3.18 12.35 -22.94
N LYS A 361 3.05 12.91 -24.18
CA LYS A 361 4.12 13.70 -24.77
C LYS A 361 4.32 14.98 -23.94
N ALA A 362 5.58 15.38 -23.76
CA ALA A 362 5.92 16.65 -23.10
C ALA A 362 5.19 17.83 -23.78
N GLN A 363 4.52 18.62 -22.98
CA GLN A 363 3.82 19.84 -23.39
C GLN A 363 4.55 21.06 -22.82
N ASP A 364 4.20 22.25 -23.32
CA ASP A 364 4.67 23.51 -22.74
C ASP A 364 4.20 23.65 -21.28
N ASN A 365 5.03 24.19 -20.41
CA ASN A 365 4.69 24.46 -19.02
C ASN A 365 3.42 25.31 -18.88
N ALA A 366 3.17 26.24 -19.78
CA ALA A 366 1.95 27.05 -19.82
C ALA A 366 0.67 26.22 -19.92
N ILE A 367 0.72 25.04 -20.54
CA ILE A 367 -0.42 24.11 -20.63
C ILE A 367 -0.69 23.49 -19.26
N TYR A 368 0.33 23.05 -18.53
CA TYR A 368 0.18 22.47 -17.20
C TYR A 368 -0.29 23.51 -16.18
N GLU A 369 0.19 24.76 -16.27
CA GLU A 369 -0.30 25.86 -15.46
C GLU A 369 -1.77 26.17 -15.76
N LYS A 370 -2.18 26.15 -17.04
CA LYS A 370 -3.57 26.33 -17.42
C LYS A 370 -4.46 25.20 -16.88
N ILE A 371 -4.03 23.94 -16.96
CA ILE A 371 -4.75 22.81 -16.37
C ILE A 371 -4.88 23.01 -14.86
N ALA A 372 -3.78 23.31 -14.16
CA ALA A 372 -3.77 23.50 -12.72
C ALA A 372 -4.78 24.57 -12.27
N ASN A 373 -4.69 25.77 -12.88
CA ASN A 373 -5.55 26.90 -12.54
C ASN A 373 -7.03 26.64 -12.87
N SER A 374 -7.30 26.06 -14.05
CA SER A 374 -8.67 25.75 -14.45
C SER A 374 -9.30 24.60 -13.65
N CYS A 375 -8.49 23.75 -13.02
CA CYS A 375 -8.93 22.73 -12.07
C CYS A 375 -8.91 23.22 -10.63
N HIS A 376 -8.79 24.54 -10.39
CA HIS A 376 -8.72 25.14 -9.06
C HIS A 376 -7.65 24.51 -8.15
N CYS A 377 -6.55 24.04 -8.74
CA CYS A 377 -5.45 23.36 -8.07
C CYS A 377 -5.89 22.11 -7.25
N ASN A 378 -7.03 21.52 -7.63
CA ASN A 378 -7.53 20.27 -7.02
C ASN A 378 -6.80 19.05 -7.64
N PRO A 379 -6.10 18.22 -6.84
CA PRO A 379 -5.33 17.08 -7.33
C PRO A 379 -6.15 16.08 -8.15
N LEU A 380 -7.37 15.77 -7.72
CA LEU A 380 -8.22 14.81 -8.42
C LEU A 380 -8.71 15.37 -9.76
N ALA A 381 -9.10 16.67 -9.80
CA ALA A 381 -9.48 17.35 -11.05
C ALA A 381 -8.34 17.35 -12.07
N ILE A 382 -7.13 17.64 -11.60
CA ILE A 382 -5.93 17.63 -12.45
C ILE A 382 -5.71 16.23 -13.05
N ARG A 383 -5.76 15.18 -12.23
CA ARG A 383 -5.59 13.79 -12.71
C ARG A 383 -6.63 13.41 -13.74
N LEU A 384 -7.91 13.61 -13.44
CA LEU A 384 -9.02 13.32 -14.37
C LEU A 384 -8.88 14.11 -15.67
N THR A 385 -8.51 15.39 -15.61
CA THR A 385 -8.27 16.21 -16.80
C THR A 385 -7.16 15.64 -17.67
N VAL A 386 -6.05 15.23 -17.05
CA VAL A 386 -4.92 14.63 -17.79
C VAL A 386 -5.32 13.28 -18.39
N ASP A 387 -6.04 12.41 -17.67
CA ASP A 387 -6.49 11.12 -18.19
C ASP A 387 -7.45 11.30 -19.39
N LEU A 388 -8.40 12.24 -19.32
CA LEU A 388 -9.29 12.59 -20.42
C LEU A 388 -8.53 13.17 -21.62
N PHE A 389 -7.52 14.00 -21.37
CA PHE A 389 -6.65 14.53 -22.42
C PHE A 389 -5.85 13.41 -23.12
N LEU A 390 -5.25 12.49 -22.35
CA LEU A 390 -4.52 11.35 -22.88
C LEU A 390 -5.40 10.37 -23.64
N SER A 391 -6.70 10.28 -23.30
CA SER A 391 -7.69 9.51 -24.07
C SER A 391 -8.14 10.17 -25.38
N GLY A 392 -7.56 11.33 -25.74
CA GLY A 392 -7.81 12.01 -27.02
C GLY A 392 -8.84 13.15 -26.97
N LYS A 393 -9.32 13.55 -25.77
CA LYS A 393 -10.18 14.73 -25.64
C LYS A 393 -9.34 16.01 -25.67
N GLU A 394 -9.88 17.09 -26.23
CA GLU A 394 -9.24 18.42 -26.15
C GLU A 394 -9.16 18.93 -24.71
N ILE A 395 -8.09 19.65 -24.36
CA ILE A 395 -7.85 20.16 -22.99
C ILE A 395 -9.04 20.96 -22.43
N PRO A 396 -9.66 21.91 -23.14
CA PRO A 396 -10.80 22.67 -22.62
C PRO A 396 -11.99 21.77 -22.24
N LYS A 397 -12.31 20.79 -23.11
CA LYS A 397 -13.37 19.80 -22.83
C LYS A 397 -13.00 18.85 -21.69
N SER A 398 -11.75 18.46 -21.58
CA SER A 398 -11.25 17.63 -20.49
C SER A 398 -11.38 18.32 -19.14
N ILE A 399 -11.07 19.62 -19.06
CA ILE A 399 -11.23 20.45 -17.88
C ILE A 399 -12.71 20.58 -17.49
N GLU A 400 -13.58 20.88 -18.47
CA GLU A 400 -15.01 21.04 -18.24
C GLU A 400 -15.63 19.75 -17.66
N VAL A 401 -15.33 18.61 -18.27
CA VAL A 401 -15.83 17.30 -17.82
C VAL A 401 -15.28 16.98 -16.44
N ALA A 402 -13.98 17.12 -16.19
CA ALA A 402 -13.37 16.82 -14.90
C ALA A 402 -13.96 17.68 -13.78
N ASN A 403 -14.13 18.98 -13.99
CA ASN A 403 -14.72 19.88 -13.00
C ASN A 403 -16.20 19.55 -12.74
N LYS A 404 -16.97 19.17 -13.77
CA LYS A 404 -18.37 18.74 -13.62
C LYS A 404 -18.48 17.45 -12.81
N GLU A 405 -17.66 16.45 -13.14
CA GLU A 405 -17.65 15.16 -12.43
C GLU A 405 -17.27 15.34 -10.95
N ILE A 406 -16.28 16.17 -10.64
CA ILE A 406 -15.91 16.45 -9.25
C ILE A 406 -16.97 17.26 -8.51
N ALA A 407 -17.59 18.24 -9.15
CA ALA A 407 -18.69 18.98 -8.56
C ALA A 407 -19.86 18.06 -8.26
N SER A 408 -20.23 17.19 -9.22
CA SER A 408 -21.30 16.20 -9.03
C SER A 408 -20.96 15.20 -7.92
N PHE A 409 -19.75 14.64 -7.93
CA PHE A 409 -19.26 13.71 -6.89
C PHE A 409 -19.24 14.37 -5.51
N SER A 410 -18.79 15.62 -5.41
CA SER A 410 -18.78 16.36 -4.14
C SER A 410 -20.17 16.73 -3.68
N TYR A 411 -21.06 17.10 -4.60
CA TYR A 411 -22.45 17.49 -4.32
C TYR A 411 -23.30 16.28 -3.91
N ASN A 412 -23.22 15.18 -4.64
CA ASN A 412 -23.95 13.95 -4.30
C ASN A 412 -23.56 13.43 -2.92
N ASN A 413 -22.26 13.39 -2.63
CA ASN A 413 -21.76 13.00 -1.32
C ASN A 413 -22.16 13.98 -0.19
N LEU A 414 -22.40 15.26 -0.49
CA LEU A 414 -22.94 16.21 0.48
C LEU A 414 -24.43 15.97 0.69
N ILE A 415 -25.20 15.74 -0.36
CA ILE A 415 -26.66 15.52 -0.27
C ILE A 415 -26.99 14.20 0.43
N GLU A 416 -26.26 13.13 0.13
CA GLU A 416 -26.42 11.84 0.80
C GLU A 416 -26.18 11.94 2.32
N ASN A 417 -25.43 12.97 2.74
CA ASN A 417 -25.04 13.20 4.13
C ASN A 417 -25.73 14.42 4.79
N ILE A 418 -26.81 14.96 4.21
CA ILE A 418 -27.54 16.11 4.79
C ILE A 418 -29.02 15.72 5.01
N SER A 419 -29.60 16.19 6.12
CA SER A 419 -31.02 15.96 6.41
C SER A 419 -31.92 16.53 5.30
N GLU A 420 -33.10 15.91 5.07
CA GLU A 420 -34.09 16.39 4.09
C GLU A 420 -34.45 17.87 4.26
N THR A 421 -34.40 18.38 5.49
CA THR A 421 -34.67 19.77 5.82
C THR A 421 -33.55 20.70 5.27
N SER A 422 -32.31 20.28 5.38
CA SER A 422 -31.17 21.03 4.87
C SER A 422 -31.11 20.99 3.33
N ILE A 423 -31.50 19.88 2.70
CA ILE A 423 -31.64 19.76 1.24
C ILE A 423 -32.68 20.75 0.69
N LYS A 424 -33.80 20.93 1.40
CA LYS A 424 -34.84 21.91 1.03
C LYS A 424 -34.35 23.35 1.11
N ILE A 425 -33.43 23.66 2.03
CA ILE A 425 -32.83 24.99 2.16
C ILE A 425 -31.81 25.26 1.02
N LEU A 426 -31.06 24.26 0.61
CA LEU A 426 -30.07 24.38 -0.47
C LEU A 426 -30.68 24.48 -1.87
N ASN A 427 -31.89 23.98 -2.05
CA ASN A 427 -32.61 24.02 -3.34
C ASN A 427 -33.55 25.24 -3.50
N ASN A 428 -33.63 26.12 -2.51
CA ASN A 428 -34.29 27.42 -2.56
C ASN A 428 -33.31 28.57 -2.68
#